data_9ac8f7caa9f836679c600a52630c1560
#
_entry.id   9ac8f7caa9f836679c600a52630c1560
#
_cell.length_a   1.000
_cell.length_b   1.000
_cell.length_c   1.000
_cell.angle_alpha   90.00
_cell.angle_beta   90.00
_cell.angle_gamma   90.00
#
_symmetry.space_group_name_H-M   'P 1'
#
loop_
_entity.id
_entity.type
_entity.pdbx_description
1 polymer ?
#
loop_
_entity_poly.entity_id
_entity_poly.type
_entity_poly.pdbx_seq_one_letter_code
_entity_poly.pdbx_strand_id
1 'polypeptide(L)'
;MIDLELSDEELDARRDHIVSFIRETVADAGTESAVLGLSGGIDSTLTAYLAAEALGTENLHGLVMPGAVSREDNMSDAEWVASELEITYDVFEINPIVDSFLDAYSEAEGDHMAVGNARARTRAVMNYLVANHEGSVVLGTGNRTEALVGYFTKYGDGAVDCHPIGNLYKQQVRQLAKHVGAPDELAEKEATAGLWAGQTDEEELGIDYDTLDAILALHVDGPLSVSATARQVEGATADDVRRIGEMYERSEHKRAVPPAPNPL
;
A
#
# COMPACT_ATOMS: atom_id res chain seq x y z
N MET A 1 25.04 2.26 11.63
CA MET A 1 23.77 1.71 11.13
C MET A 1 22.79 2.87 11.03
N ILE A 2 22.02 3.00 9.97
CA ILE A 2 20.92 3.96 9.97
C ILE A 2 19.88 3.44 10.95
N ASP A 3 19.34 4.33 11.75
CA ASP A 3 18.24 4.03 12.65
C ASP A 3 16.99 4.60 12.02
N LEU A 4 16.03 3.74 11.68
CA LEU A 4 14.71 4.10 11.19
C LEU A 4 13.65 4.02 12.30
N GLU A 5 14.10 3.73 13.54
CA GLU A 5 13.24 3.86 14.71
C GLU A 5 12.92 5.35 14.96
N LEU A 6 11.67 5.59 15.29
CA LEU A 6 11.15 6.91 15.56
C LEU A 6 10.81 7.04 17.05
N SER A 7 11.15 8.17 17.62
CA SER A 7 10.68 8.53 18.95
C SER A 7 9.17 8.83 18.94
N ASP A 8 8.53 8.80 20.11
CA ASP A 8 7.10 9.13 20.24
C ASP A 8 6.80 10.54 19.69
N GLU A 9 7.68 11.52 19.88
CA GLU A 9 7.54 12.88 19.34
C GLU A 9 7.58 12.88 17.80
N GLU A 10 8.46 12.07 17.20
CA GLU A 10 8.54 11.93 15.73
C GLU A 10 7.34 11.17 15.16
N LEU A 11 6.81 10.18 15.89
CA LEU A 11 5.59 9.47 15.51
C LEU A 11 4.37 10.39 15.55
N ASP A 12 4.22 11.20 16.62
CA ASP A 12 3.17 12.23 16.71
C ASP A 12 3.27 13.23 15.56
N ALA A 13 4.46 13.72 15.25
CA ALA A 13 4.66 14.67 14.16
C ALA A 13 4.30 14.06 12.78
N ARG A 14 4.60 12.78 12.57
CA ARG A 14 4.21 12.08 11.32
C ARG A 14 2.71 11.84 11.24
N ARG A 15 2.08 11.44 12.36
CA ARG A 15 0.63 11.30 12.45
C ARG A 15 -0.06 12.62 12.09
N ASP A 16 0.31 13.70 12.74
CA ASP A 16 -0.27 15.03 12.52
C ASP A 16 -0.08 15.51 11.08
N HIS A 17 1.10 15.28 10.52
CA HIS A 17 1.40 15.60 9.12
C HIS A 17 0.51 14.82 8.14
N ILE A 18 0.35 13.51 8.33
CA ILE A 18 -0.48 12.67 7.45
C ILE A 18 -1.97 13.01 7.62
N VAL A 19 -2.44 13.22 8.84
CA VAL A 19 -3.83 13.63 9.13
C VAL A 19 -4.13 14.97 8.45
N SER A 20 -3.21 15.94 8.51
CA SER A 20 -3.36 17.23 7.82
C SER A 20 -3.40 17.04 6.30
N PHE A 21 -2.49 16.23 5.75
CA PHE A 21 -2.43 15.90 4.33
C PHE A 21 -3.74 15.29 3.81
N ILE A 22 -4.34 14.34 4.56
CA ILE A 22 -5.63 13.73 4.19
C ILE A 22 -6.72 14.80 4.15
N ARG A 23 -6.84 15.63 5.20
CA ARG A 23 -7.84 16.70 5.26
C ARG A 23 -7.72 17.69 4.10
N GLU A 24 -6.51 18.15 3.84
CA GLU A 24 -6.23 19.10 2.75
C GLU A 24 -6.58 18.49 1.39
N THR A 25 -6.14 17.25 1.13
CA THR A 25 -6.38 16.56 -0.14
C THR A 25 -7.87 16.33 -0.41
N VAL A 26 -8.63 15.91 0.60
CA VAL A 26 -10.08 15.69 0.49
C VAL A 26 -10.81 17.03 0.27
N ALA A 27 -10.44 18.06 1.03
CA ALA A 27 -11.03 19.40 0.88
C ALA A 27 -10.71 20.03 -0.49
N ASP A 28 -9.49 19.90 -1.00
CA ASP A 28 -9.07 20.39 -2.31
C ASP A 28 -9.82 19.69 -3.46
N ALA A 29 -10.22 18.42 -3.25
CA ALA A 29 -11.10 17.71 -4.18
C ALA A 29 -12.58 18.19 -4.12
N GLY A 30 -12.93 19.07 -3.19
CA GLY A 30 -14.27 19.61 -3.03
C GLY A 30 -15.27 18.66 -2.37
N THR A 31 -14.78 17.72 -1.57
CA THR A 31 -15.58 16.77 -0.81
C THR A 31 -15.15 16.72 0.67
N GLU A 32 -15.88 15.97 1.49
CA GLU A 32 -15.57 15.74 2.91
C GLU A 32 -15.33 14.26 3.20
N SER A 33 -15.51 13.38 2.20
CA SER A 33 -15.52 11.93 2.37
C SER A 33 -14.47 11.20 1.51
N ALA A 34 -14.10 10.01 1.96
CA ALA A 34 -13.13 9.16 1.29
C ALA A 34 -13.56 7.68 1.30
N VAL A 35 -13.12 6.96 0.28
CA VAL A 35 -13.22 5.51 0.14
C VAL A 35 -11.84 4.91 0.24
N LEU A 36 -11.71 3.77 0.92
CA LEU A 36 -10.45 3.02 0.96
C LEU A 36 -10.70 1.50 0.93
N GLY A 37 -9.81 0.77 0.23
CA GLY A 37 -9.79 -0.68 0.26
C GLY A 37 -9.19 -1.21 1.57
N LEU A 38 -9.93 -2.00 2.33
CA LEU A 38 -9.48 -2.69 3.54
C LEU A 38 -9.05 -4.12 3.19
N SER A 39 -7.79 -4.44 3.41
CA SER A 39 -7.22 -5.77 3.11
C SER A 39 -6.98 -6.64 4.35
N GLY A 40 -7.11 -6.08 5.55
CA GLY A 40 -6.69 -6.72 6.80
C GLY A 40 -5.17 -6.74 6.99
N GLY A 41 -4.42 -6.02 6.15
CA GLY A 41 -2.99 -5.79 6.32
C GLY A 41 -2.71 -4.48 7.03
N ILE A 42 -1.49 -4.34 7.58
CA ILE A 42 -1.12 -3.19 8.42
C ILE A 42 -1.20 -1.84 7.68
N ASP A 43 -0.87 -1.80 6.37
CA ASP A 43 -0.89 -0.57 5.60
C ASP A 43 -2.31 -0.01 5.46
N SER A 44 -3.27 -0.87 5.10
CA SER A 44 -4.68 -0.47 5.03
C SER A 44 -5.26 -0.12 6.40
N THR A 45 -4.82 -0.83 7.44
CA THR A 45 -5.21 -0.55 8.83
C THR A 45 -4.71 0.82 9.27
N LEU A 46 -3.42 1.12 9.11
CA LEU A 46 -2.86 2.43 9.47
C LEU A 46 -3.55 3.56 8.68
N THR A 47 -3.76 3.36 7.37
CA THR A 47 -4.45 4.35 6.55
C THR A 47 -5.87 4.61 7.05
N ALA A 48 -6.61 3.57 7.46
CA ALA A 48 -7.96 3.70 8.01
C ALA A 48 -7.98 4.49 9.33
N TYR A 49 -7.07 4.19 10.27
CA TYR A 49 -6.94 4.92 11.53
C TYR A 49 -6.67 6.41 11.31
N LEU A 50 -5.71 6.74 10.44
CA LEU A 50 -5.35 8.13 10.15
C LEU A 50 -6.46 8.86 9.37
N ALA A 51 -7.17 8.15 8.48
CA ALA A 51 -8.29 8.73 7.74
C ALA A 51 -9.51 8.98 8.63
N ALA A 52 -9.83 8.05 9.54
CA ALA A 52 -10.90 8.23 10.52
C ALA A 52 -10.61 9.41 11.46
N GLU A 53 -9.37 9.59 11.90
CA GLU A 53 -8.94 10.75 12.68
C GLU A 53 -9.02 12.05 11.85
N ALA A 54 -8.68 11.99 10.57
CA ALA A 54 -8.67 13.16 9.70
C ALA A 54 -10.08 13.65 9.35
N LEU A 55 -10.99 12.75 9.01
CA LEU A 55 -12.26 13.06 8.37
C LEU A 55 -13.49 12.86 9.28
N GLY A 56 -13.33 12.11 10.38
CA GLY A 56 -14.44 11.53 11.12
C GLY A 56 -14.88 10.20 10.53
N THR A 57 -15.38 9.31 11.39
CA THR A 57 -15.72 7.93 11.00
C THR A 57 -16.91 7.88 10.03
N GLU A 58 -17.81 8.84 10.12
CA GLU A 58 -18.96 9.01 9.26
C GLU A 58 -18.63 9.40 7.82
N ASN A 59 -17.40 9.91 7.57
CA ASN A 59 -16.93 10.37 6.26
C ASN A 59 -15.93 9.38 5.63
N LEU A 60 -15.76 8.19 6.22
CA LEU A 60 -14.86 7.16 5.71
C LEU A 60 -15.64 5.89 5.38
N HIS A 61 -15.51 5.40 4.14
CA HIS A 61 -16.13 4.16 3.68
C HIS A 61 -15.07 3.12 3.33
N GLY A 62 -15.06 2.00 4.06
CA GLY A 62 -14.16 0.87 3.86
C GLY A 62 -14.72 -0.15 2.86
N LEU A 63 -13.91 -0.61 1.90
CA LEU A 63 -14.31 -1.66 0.98
C LEU A 63 -13.48 -2.93 1.23
N VAL A 64 -14.14 -3.98 1.68
CA VAL A 64 -13.55 -5.31 1.85
C VAL A 64 -13.82 -6.10 0.56
N MET A 65 -12.76 -6.41 -0.18
CA MET A 65 -12.87 -6.99 -1.52
C MET A 65 -12.13 -8.33 -1.61
N PRO A 66 -12.71 -9.42 -1.05
CA PRO A 66 -12.10 -10.74 -1.11
C PRO A 66 -12.02 -11.25 -2.55
N GLY A 67 -10.95 -11.99 -2.82
CA GLY A 67 -10.74 -12.75 -4.04
C GLY A 67 -10.55 -14.24 -3.73
N ALA A 68 -10.45 -15.10 -4.75
CA ALA A 68 -10.33 -16.56 -4.61
C ALA A 68 -9.18 -17.03 -3.71
N VAL A 69 -8.18 -16.20 -3.51
CA VAL A 69 -6.97 -16.49 -2.71
C VAL A 69 -6.92 -15.68 -1.42
N SER A 70 -7.95 -14.87 -1.13
CA SER A 70 -8.02 -14.12 0.10
C SER A 70 -8.13 -15.08 1.29
N ARG A 71 -7.28 -14.87 2.29
CA ARG A 71 -7.31 -15.67 3.53
C ARG A 71 -8.52 -15.23 4.37
N GLU A 72 -9.20 -16.17 4.97
CA GLU A 72 -10.34 -15.88 5.88
C GLU A 72 -9.91 -14.96 7.02
N ASP A 73 -8.71 -15.14 7.57
CA ASP A 73 -8.14 -14.29 8.61
C ASP A 73 -8.04 -12.82 8.16
N ASN A 74 -7.60 -12.57 6.92
CA ASN A 74 -7.47 -11.20 6.40
C ASN A 74 -8.84 -10.52 6.23
N MET A 75 -9.88 -11.27 5.84
CA MET A 75 -11.24 -10.75 5.77
C MET A 75 -11.76 -10.40 7.15
N SER A 76 -11.59 -11.31 8.12
CA SER A 76 -11.97 -11.07 9.51
C SER A 76 -11.26 -9.86 10.09
N ASP A 77 -9.97 -9.68 9.80
CA ASP A 77 -9.20 -8.53 10.26
C ASP A 77 -9.68 -7.22 9.61
N ALA A 78 -10.00 -7.23 8.31
CA ALA A 78 -10.53 -6.06 7.62
C ALA A 78 -11.90 -5.62 8.17
N GLU A 79 -12.81 -6.57 8.38
CA GLU A 79 -14.13 -6.32 8.99
C GLU A 79 -13.99 -5.89 10.46
N TRP A 80 -13.04 -6.48 11.18
CA TRP A 80 -12.75 -6.09 12.56
C TRP A 80 -12.25 -4.64 12.62
N VAL A 81 -11.30 -4.23 11.77
CA VAL A 81 -10.80 -2.85 11.71
C VAL A 81 -11.94 -1.87 11.42
N ALA A 82 -12.80 -2.19 10.45
CA ALA A 82 -13.94 -1.34 10.13
C ALA A 82 -14.92 -1.20 11.31
N SER A 83 -15.17 -2.30 12.02
CA SER A 83 -16.07 -2.32 13.18
C SER A 83 -15.47 -1.60 14.38
N GLU A 84 -14.17 -1.76 14.65
CA GLU A 84 -13.45 -1.09 15.75
C GLU A 84 -13.40 0.43 15.53
N LEU A 85 -13.21 0.87 14.30
CA LEU A 85 -13.24 2.28 13.95
C LEU A 85 -14.67 2.86 13.81
N GLU A 86 -15.69 2.03 13.91
CA GLU A 86 -17.09 2.42 13.70
C GLU A 86 -17.34 3.09 12.33
N ILE A 87 -16.58 2.70 11.29
CA ILE A 87 -16.77 3.21 9.93
C ILE A 87 -17.76 2.36 9.16
N THR A 88 -18.44 2.96 8.17
CA THR A 88 -19.24 2.22 7.20
C THR A 88 -18.33 1.33 6.37
N TYR A 89 -18.76 0.08 6.08
CA TYR A 89 -18.04 -0.77 5.15
C TYR A 89 -18.99 -1.68 4.35
N ASP A 90 -18.54 -2.02 3.14
CA ASP A 90 -19.20 -2.99 2.28
C ASP A 90 -18.23 -4.13 1.90
N VAL A 91 -18.80 -5.31 1.67
CA VAL A 91 -18.05 -6.50 1.21
C VAL A 91 -18.42 -6.81 -0.24
N PHE A 92 -17.45 -6.79 -1.14
CA PHE A 92 -17.62 -7.09 -2.56
C PHE A 92 -16.74 -8.25 -3.00
N GLU A 93 -17.32 -9.39 -3.34
CA GLU A 93 -16.58 -10.48 -3.95
C GLU A 93 -16.16 -10.13 -5.38
N ILE A 94 -14.85 -10.08 -5.63
CA ILE A 94 -14.33 -9.71 -6.96
C ILE A 94 -14.20 -10.90 -7.94
N ASN A 95 -14.29 -12.14 -7.45
CA ASN A 95 -14.11 -13.34 -8.28
C ASN A 95 -15.01 -13.38 -9.53
N PRO A 96 -16.33 -13.14 -9.43
CA PRO A 96 -17.21 -13.20 -10.61
C PRO A 96 -16.79 -12.21 -11.71
N ILE A 97 -16.20 -11.08 -11.32
CA ILE A 97 -15.71 -10.06 -12.27
C ILE A 97 -14.42 -10.54 -12.93
N VAL A 98 -13.48 -11.06 -12.14
CA VAL A 98 -12.21 -11.60 -12.65
C VAL A 98 -12.44 -12.80 -13.55
N ASP A 99 -13.35 -13.71 -13.16
CA ASP A 99 -13.74 -14.88 -13.96
C ASP A 99 -14.32 -14.46 -15.33
N SER A 100 -15.14 -13.39 -15.36
CA SER A 100 -15.66 -12.84 -16.61
C SER A 100 -14.54 -12.30 -17.53
N PHE A 101 -13.43 -11.78 -17.00
CA PHE A 101 -12.27 -11.40 -17.81
C PHE A 101 -11.56 -12.63 -18.37
N LEU A 102 -11.41 -13.70 -17.57
CA LEU A 102 -10.79 -14.95 -18.01
C LEU A 102 -11.65 -15.69 -19.02
N ASP A 103 -12.96 -15.68 -18.87
CA ASP A 103 -13.90 -16.20 -19.89
C ASP A 103 -13.75 -15.46 -21.22
N ALA A 104 -13.54 -14.14 -21.17
CA ALA A 104 -13.33 -13.33 -22.37
C ALA A 104 -11.95 -13.50 -23.00
N TYR A 105 -10.93 -13.83 -22.21
CA TYR A 105 -9.54 -14.03 -22.65
C TYR A 105 -8.89 -15.21 -21.91
N SER A 106 -9.28 -16.43 -22.29
CA SER A 106 -8.87 -17.67 -21.63
C SER A 106 -7.37 -17.98 -21.76
N GLU A 107 -6.67 -17.37 -22.72
CA GLU A 107 -5.22 -17.53 -22.86
C GLU A 107 -4.42 -17.02 -21.64
N ALA A 108 -5.02 -16.14 -20.84
CA ALA A 108 -4.42 -15.66 -19.58
C ALA A 108 -4.65 -16.60 -18.39
N GLU A 109 -5.50 -17.64 -18.55
CA GLU A 109 -5.75 -18.62 -17.52
C GLU A 109 -4.45 -19.38 -17.17
N GLY A 110 -4.09 -19.36 -15.87
CA GLY A 110 -2.82 -19.96 -15.43
C GLY A 110 -1.61 -19.02 -15.40
N ASP A 111 -1.69 -17.82 -15.98
CA ASP A 111 -0.69 -16.77 -15.77
C ASP A 111 -0.98 -16.03 -14.45
N HIS A 112 -0.30 -16.45 -13.38
CA HIS A 112 -0.51 -15.92 -12.03
C HIS A 112 -0.30 -14.40 -11.95
N MET A 113 0.68 -13.86 -12.70
CA MET A 113 0.95 -12.42 -12.72
C MET A 113 -0.16 -11.65 -13.43
N ALA A 114 -0.62 -12.13 -14.58
CA ALA A 114 -1.72 -11.49 -15.32
C ALA A 114 -3.02 -11.51 -14.50
N VAL A 115 -3.36 -12.65 -13.90
CA VAL A 115 -4.55 -12.82 -13.07
C VAL A 115 -4.45 -12.00 -11.77
N GLY A 116 -3.29 -11.99 -11.10
CA GLY A 116 -3.05 -11.16 -9.92
C GLY A 116 -3.22 -9.67 -10.23
N ASN A 117 -2.64 -9.21 -11.33
CA ASN A 117 -2.81 -7.82 -11.78
C ASN A 117 -4.26 -7.49 -12.18
N ALA A 118 -5.02 -8.45 -12.73
CA ALA A 118 -6.45 -8.27 -13.00
C ALA A 118 -7.23 -8.09 -11.69
N ARG A 119 -6.94 -8.88 -10.65
CA ARG A 119 -7.56 -8.74 -9.32
C ARG A 119 -7.29 -7.36 -8.71
N ALA A 120 -6.04 -6.90 -8.74
CA ALA A 120 -5.67 -5.57 -8.20
C ALA A 120 -6.41 -4.44 -8.95
N ARG A 121 -6.50 -4.53 -10.30
CA ARG A 121 -7.24 -3.54 -11.11
C ARG A 121 -8.75 -3.61 -10.90
N THR A 122 -9.31 -4.79 -10.67
CA THR A 122 -10.73 -4.93 -10.33
C THR A 122 -11.05 -4.22 -9.03
N ARG A 123 -10.19 -4.34 -8.00
CA ARG A 123 -10.35 -3.59 -6.76
C ARG A 123 -10.29 -2.08 -6.97
N ALA A 124 -9.36 -1.60 -7.80
CA ALA A 124 -9.29 -0.18 -8.14
C ALA A 124 -10.57 0.32 -8.83
N VAL A 125 -11.10 -0.45 -9.77
CA VAL A 125 -12.38 -0.12 -10.43
C VAL A 125 -13.52 -0.05 -9.42
N MET A 126 -13.60 -0.97 -8.45
CA MET A 126 -14.63 -0.95 -7.41
C MET A 126 -14.47 0.26 -6.48
N ASN A 127 -13.24 0.58 -6.06
CA ASN A 127 -12.98 1.78 -5.25
C ASN A 127 -13.51 3.04 -5.95
N TYR A 128 -13.16 3.24 -7.23
CA TYR A 128 -13.63 4.41 -7.99
C TYR A 128 -15.12 4.38 -8.33
N LEU A 129 -15.72 3.18 -8.49
CA LEU A 129 -17.17 3.07 -8.70
C LEU A 129 -17.93 3.61 -7.49
N VAL A 130 -17.53 3.19 -6.29
CA VAL A 130 -18.15 3.64 -5.04
C VAL A 130 -17.83 5.11 -4.79
N ALA A 131 -16.56 5.50 -4.88
CA ALA A 131 -16.15 6.89 -4.68
C ALA A 131 -16.89 7.86 -5.62
N ASN A 132 -17.04 7.54 -6.90
CA ASN A 132 -17.79 8.37 -7.86
C ASN A 132 -19.30 8.43 -7.53
N HIS A 133 -19.87 7.35 -7.01
CA HIS A 133 -21.27 7.32 -6.60
C HIS A 133 -21.52 8.21 -5.38
N GLU A 134 -20.58 8.24 -4.45
CA GLU A 134 -20.67 8.98 -3.19
C GLU A 134 -20.11 10.41 -3.29
N GLY A 135 -19.40 10.73 -4.36
CA GLY A 135 -18.69 12.01 -4.49
C GLY A 135 -17.46 12.08 -3.58
N SER A 136 -16.80 10.96 -3.34
CA SER A 136 -15.64 10.80 -2.45
C SER A 136 -14.34 10.70 -3.23
N VAL A 137 -13.19 10.81 -2.53
CA VAL A 137 -11.86 10.48 -3.07
C VAL A 137 -11.44 9.07 -2.69
N VAL A 138 -10.53 8.46 -3.47
CA VAL A 138 -9.96 7.16 -3.18
C VAL A 138 -8.62 7.31 -2.47
N LEU A 139 -8.51 6.84 -1.23
CA LEU A 139 -7.25 6.80 -0.49
C LEU A 139 -6.50 5.50 -0.80
N GLY A 140 -5.23 5.62 -1.16
CA GLY A 140 -4.33 4.49 -1.35
C GLY A 140 -3.66 4.07 -0.06
N THR A 141 -3.26 2.82 -0.02
CA THR A 141 -2.60 2.20 1.13
C THR A 141 -1.14 1.84 0.86
N GLY A 142 -0.59 2.26 -0.29
CA GLY A 142 0.80 2.01 -0.67
C GLY A 142 1.76 2.85 0.17
N ASN A 143 2.82 2.22 0.67
CA ASN A 143 3.88 2.84 1.44
C ASN A 143 5.10 3.21 0.56
N ARG A 144 6.09 3.89 1.14
CA ARG A 144 7.29 4.33 0.43
C ARG A 144 8.14 3.18 -0.07
N THR A 145 8.32 2.14 0.75
CA THR A 145 9.13 0.96 0.39
C THR A 145 8.60 0.29 -0.87
N GLU A 146 7.31 -0.04 -0.87
CA GLU A 146 6.63 -0.66 -2.02
C GLU A 146 6.70 0.25 -3.25
N ALA A 147 6.47 1.55 -3.09
CA ALA A 147 6.53 2.51 -4.17
C ALA A 147 7.92 2.58 -4.82
N LEU A 148 8.99 2.61 -4.01
CA LEU A 148 10.37 2.74 -4.50
C LEU A 148 10.83 1.50 -5.28
N VAL A 149 10.51 0.29 -4.81
CA VAL A 149 10.87 -0.95 -5.52
C VAL A 149 9.86 -1.35 -6.60
N GLY A 150 8.74 -0.61 -6.72
CA GLY A 150 7.68 -0.89 -7.67
C GLY A 150 6.86 -2.13 -7.32
N TYR A 151 6.79 -2.48 -6.04
CA TYR A 151 6.01 -3.62 -5.54
C TYR A 151 4.53 -3.24 -5.41
N PHE A 152 3.93 -2.92 -6.52
CA PHE A 152 2.50 -2.61 -6.68
C PHE A 152 2.07 -2.79 -8.13
N THR A 153 0.78 -2.96 -8.37
CA THR A 153 0.22 -3.04 -9.72
C THR A 153 -0.08 -1.64 -10.26
N LYS A 154 0.62 -1.26 -11.32
CA LYS A 154 0.31 -0.01 -12.03
C LYS A 154 -1.14 -0.01 -12.51
N TYR A 155 -1.89 1.04 -12.17
CA TYR A 155 -3.33 1.16 -12.44
C TYR A 155 -4.20 0.09 -11.74
N GLY A 156 -3.66 -0.51 -10.67
CA GLY A 156 -4.39 -1.34 -9.73
C GLY A 156 -4.39 -0.67 -8.37
N ASP A 157 -3.70 -1.24 -7.39
CA ASP A 157 -3.48 -0.62 -6.06
C ASP A 157 -2.69 0.71 -6.13
N GLY A 158 -1.96 0.96 -7.23
CA GLY A 158 -1.39 2.28 -7.52
C GLY A 158 -2.33 3.29 -8.19
N ALA A 159 -3.60 2.93 -8.46
CA ALA A 159 -4.59 3.85 -9.02
C ALA A 159 -5.47 4.41 -7.90
N VAL A 160 -5.06 5.53 -7.34
CA VAL A 160 -5.71 6.22 -6.22
C VAL A 160 -5.54 7.73 -6.37
N ASP A 161 -6.29 8.51 -5.62
CA ASP A 161 -6.18 9.97 -5.66
C ASP A 161 -4.99 10.48 -4.82
N CYS A 162 -4.65 9.77 -3.74
CA CYS A 162 -3.42 10.04 -2.98
C CYS A 162 -2.95 8.80 -2.20
N HIS A 163 -1.71 8.82 -1.75
CA HIS A 163 -1.10 7.82 -0.88
C HIS A 163 -0.74 8.45 0.47
N PRO A 164 -1.63 8.43 1.48
CA PRO A 164 -1.39 9.07 2.78
C PRO A 164 -0.11 8.61 3.48
N ILE A 165 0.20 7.31 3.40
CA ILE A 165 1.38 6.70 4.00
C ILE A 165 2.55 6.51 3.02
N GLY A 166 2.47 7.12 1.83
CA GLY A 166 3.50 7.03 0.77
C GLY A 166 4.86 7.65 1.13
N ASN A 167 4.95 8.34 2.26
CA ASN A 167 6.18 8.90 2.83
C ASN A 167 6.81 8.02 3.93
N LEU A 168 6.20 6.90 4.30
CA LEU A 168 6.66 6.00 5.36
C LEU A 168 7.32 4.76 4.79
N TYR A 169 8.49 4.39 5.27
CA TYR A 169 9.05 3.06 5.08
C TYR A 169 8.23 2.00 5.83
N LYS A 170 8.33 0.73 5.45
CA LYS A 170 7.54 -0.36 6.04
C LYS A 170 7.73 -0.48 7.56
N GLN A 171 8.96 -0.33 8.04
CA GLN A 171 9.24 -0.28 9.48
C GLN A 171 8.51 0.87 10.17
N GLN A 172 8.47 2.06 9.53
CA GLN A 172 7.79 3.23 10.07
C GLN A 172 6.26 3.07 10.03
N VAL A 173 5.71 2.36 9.03
CA VAL A 173 4.29 1.98 9.01
C VAL A 173 3.95 1.14 10.24
N ARG A 174 4.75 0.11 10.53
CA ARG A 174 4.56 -0.76 11.72
C ARG A 174 4.63 0.03 13.03
N GLN A 175 5.59 0.92 13.16
CA GLN A 175 5.76 1.77 14.35
C GLN A 175 4.58 2.73 14.54
N LEU A 176 4.21 3.45 13.48
CA LEU A 176 3.11 4.41 13.55
C LEU A 176 1.76 3.72 13.77
N ALA A 177 1.54 2.54 13.19
CA ALA A 177 0.32 1.76 13.42
C ALA A 177 0.15 1.39 14.90
N LYS A 178 1.21 0.91 15.56
CA LYS A 178 1.19 0.65 17.00
C LYS A 178 0.95 1.92 17.81
N HIS A 179 1.59 3.02 17.42
CA HIS A 179 1.48 4.32 18.10
C HIS A 179 0.05 4.88 18.04
N VAL A 180 -0.66 4.73 16.93
CA VAL A 180 -2.06 5.18 16.78
C VAL A 180 -3.08 4.19 17.36
N GLY A 181 -2.65 3.08 17.95
CA GLY A 181 -3.49 2.12 18.65
C GLY A 181 -4.00 0.95 17.80
N ALA A 182 -3.44 0.72 16.60
CA ALA A 182 -3.72 -0.51 15.87
C ALA A 182 -3.18 -1.73 16.64
N PRO A 183 -3.87 -2.89 16.58
CA PRO A 183 -3.45 -4.09 17.30
C PRO A 183 -2.05 -4.55 16.93
N ASP A 184 -1.25 -4.94 17.91
CA ASP A 184 0.08 -5.51 17.70
C ASP A 184 0.07 -6.71 16.76
N GLU A 185 -0.96 -7.55 16.84
CA GLU A 185 -1.14 -8.73 16.00
C GLU A 185 -1.20 -8.38 14.49
N LEU A 186 -1.83 -7.24 14.13
CA LEU A 186 -1.86 -6.76 12.76
C LEU A 186 -0.53 -6.10 12.36
N ALA A 187 0.13 -5.41 13.29
CA ALA A 187 1.41 -4.77 13.02
C ALA A 187 2.56 -5.79 12.81
N GLU A 188 2.46 -6.96 13.43
CA GLU A 188 3.43 -8.04 13.34
C GLU A 188 3.07 -9.11 12.29
N LYS A 189 1.89 -9.00 11.69
CA LYS A 189 1.44 -9.93 10.66
C LYS A 189 2.36 -9.92 9.44
N GLU A 190 2.65 -11.13 8.93
CA GLU A 190 3.44 -11.30 7.72
C GLU A 190 2.84 -10.54 6.54
N ALA A 191 3.65 -9.72 5.88
CA ALA A 191 3.20 -8.91 4.75
C ALA A 191 2.97 -9.79 3.50
N THR A 192 1.84 -9.58 2.84
CA THR A 192 1.49 -10.27 1.60
C THR A 192 0.60 -9.39 0.74
N ALA A 193 0.90 -9.34 -0.56
CA ALA A 193 0.03 -8.69 -1.55
C ALA A 193 -1.25 -9.51 -1.81
N GLY A 194 -1.32 -10.79 -1.39
CA GLY A 194 -2.51 -11.63 -1.47
C GLY A 194 -3.04 -11.86 -2.90
N LEU A 195 -2.16 -11.87 -3.90
CA LEU A 195 -2.52 -12.05 -5.31
C LEU A 195 -2.61 -13.53 -5.70
N TRP A 196 -1.88 -14.42 -5.01
CA TRP A 196 -1.95 -15.89 -5.13
C TRP A 196 -1.70 -16.57 -3.79
N ALA A 197 -2.05 -17.86 -3.72
CA ALA A 197 -1.95 -18.63 -2.49
C ALA A 197 -0.48 -18.83 -2.05
N GLY A 198 -0.19 -18.58 -0.77
CA GLY A 198 1.15 -18.76 -0.18
C GLY A 198 2.14 -17.66 -0.54
N GLN A 199 1.71 -16.56 -1.16
CA GLN A 199 2.56 -15.40 -1.43
C GLN A 199 2.98 -14.73 -0.12
N THR A 200 4.28 -14.42 -0.02
CA THR A 200 4.83 -13.49 0.97
C THR A 200 5.67 -12.45 0.26
N ASP A 201 5.63 -11.23 0.73
CA ASP A 201 6.37 -10.13 0.10
C ASP A 201 7.88 -10.35 0.19
N GLU A 202 8.39 -10.82 1.33
CA GLU A 202 9.82 -11.05 1.55
C GLU A 202 10.39 -12.19 0.68
N GLU A 203 9.61 -13.25 0.41
CA GLU A 203 10.02 -14.30 -0.53
C GLU A 203 10.13 -13.76 -1.96
N GLU A 204 9.21 -12.90 -2.38
CA GLU A 204 9.24 -12.31 -3.73
C GLU A 204 10.33 -11.24 -3.88
N LEU A 205 10.50 -10.41 -2.86
CA LEU A 205 11.54 -9.39 -2.83
C LEU A 205 12.94 -10.01 -2.61
N GLY A 206 13.00 -11.23 -2.02
CA GLY A 206 14.24 -11.92 -1.70
C GLY A 206 15.11 -11.20 -0.67
N ILE A 207 14.46 -10.41 0.20
CA ILE A 207 15.08 -9.62 1.27
C ILE A 207 14.01 -9.24 2.28
N ASP A 208 14.37 -9.20 3.57
CA ASP A 208 13.48 -8.71 4.62
C ASP A 208 13.29 -7.19 4.54
N TYR A 209 12.15 -6.72 5.06
CA TYR A 209 11.80 -5.30 5.00
C TYR A 209 12.76 -4.40 5.78
N ASP A 210 13.36 -4.86 6.86
CA ASP A 210 14.28 -4.06 7.68
C ASP A 210 15.56 -3.75 6.91
N THR A 211 16.12 -4.76 6.26
CA THR A 211 17.28 -4.61 5.38
C THR A 211 16.94 -3.78 4.13
N LEU A 212 15.76 -4.01 3.53
CA LEU A 212 15.28 -3.28 2.35
C LEU A 212 15.12 -1.79 2.63
N ASP A 213 14.43 -1.43 3.71
CA ASP A 213 14.21 -0.04 4.12
C ASP A 213 15.53 0.70 4.37
N ALA A 214 16.48 0.03 5.03
CA ALA A 214 17.81 0.60 5.28
C ALA A 214 18.59 0.85 3.96
N ILE A 215 18.50 -0.07 3.00
CA ILE A 215 19.11 0.12 1.67
C ILE A 215 18.45 1.29 0.93
N LEU A 216 17.13 1.35 0.92
CA LEU A 216 16.38 2.41 0.25
C LEU A 216 16.71 3.77 0.85
N ALA A 217 16.72 3.90 2.18
CA ALA A 217 17.01 5.13 2.86
C ALA A 217 18.45 5.64 2.63
N LEU A 218 19.43 4.74 2.51
CA LEU A 218 20.83 5.11 2.35
C LEU A 218 21.25 5.28 0.89
N HIS A 219 20.73 4.45 -0.02
CA HIS A 219 21.21 4.38 -1.40
C HIS A 219 20.27 5.03 -2.41
N VAL A 220 18.96 4.87 -2.27
CA VAL A 220 17.97 5.42 -3.21
C VAL A 220 17.59 6.84 -2.82
N ASP A 221 17.19 7.07 -1.57
CA ASP A 221 16.83 8.39 -1.06
C ASP A 221 18.04 9.15 -0.54
N GLY A 222 19.04 8.43 -0.05
CA GLY A 222 20.29 8.98 0.47
C GLY A 222 21.43 9.00 -0.56
N PRO A 223 22.56 9.63 -0.19
CA PRO A 223 23.67 9.85 -1.11
C PRO A 223 24.70 8.69 -1.15
N LEU A 224 24.47 7.56 -0.48
CA LEU A 224 25.50 6.56 -0.32
C LEU A 224 25.68 5.70 -1.58
N SER A 225 26.93 5.42 -1.91
CA SER A 225 27.27 4.47 -2.98
C SER A 225 26.95 3.04 -2.57
N VAL A 226 26.80 2.14 -3.55
CA VAL A 226 26.59 0.70 -3.32
C VAL A 226 27.52 0.12 -2.27
N SER A 227 28.83 0.38 -2.39
CA SER A 227 29.82 -0.17 -1.44
C SER A 227 29.76 0.49 -0.06
N ALA A 228 29.32 1.72 0.05
CA ALA A 228 29.14 2.40 1.33
C ALA A 228 27.88 1.87 2.05
N THR A 229 26.79 1.72 1.33
CA THR A 229 25.53 1.16 1.85
C THR A 229 25.72 -0.27 2.34
N ALA A 230 26.34 -1.15 1.53
CA ALA A 230 26.61 -2.54 1.92
C ALA A 230 27.49 -2.68 3.16
N ARG A 231 28.31 -1.69 3.51
CA ARG A 231 29.08 -1.68 4.76
C ARG A 231 28.28 -1.21 5.98
N GLN A 232 27.23 -0.42 5.75
CA GLN A 232 26.45 0.17 6.83
C GLN A 232 25.19 -0.62 7.19
N VAL A 233 24.65 -1.37 6.23
CA VAL A 233 23.47 -2.21 6.45
C VAL A 233 23.93 -3.62 6.81
N GLU A 234 23.63 -4.06 8.02
CA GLU A 234 23.95 -5.41 8.48
C GLU A 234 23.18 -6.44 7.66
N GLY A 235 23.86 -7.49 7.23
CA GLY A 235 23.27 -8.55 6.41
C GLY A 235 23.19 -8.25 4.90
N ALA A 236 23.33 -6.98 4.48
CA ALA A 236 23.25 -6.61 3.07
C ALA A 236 24.59 -6.80 2.33
N THR A 237 24.52 -7.35 1.14
CA THR A 237 25.66 -7.45 0.22
C THR A 237 25.65 -6.30 -0.80
N ALA A 238 26.77 -6.08 -1.49
CA ALA A 238 26.81 -5.12 -2.59
C ALA A 238 25.90 -5.54 -3.77
N ASP A 239 25.62 -6.83 -3.90
CA ASP A 239 24.71 -7.32 -4.94
C ASP A 239 23.25 -7.05 -4.58
N ASP A 240 22.86 -7.13 -3.30
CA ASP A 240 21.54 -6.71 -2.84
C ASP A 240 21.32 -5.23 -3.11
N VAL A 241 22.27 -4.38 -2.75
CA VAL A 241 22.14 -2.92 -2.98
C VAL A 241 22.00 -2.61 -4.48
N ARG A 242 22.78 -3.28 -5.37
CA ARG A 242 22.62 -3.09 -6.82
C ARG A 242 21.24 -3.55 -7.31
N ARG A 243 20.80 -4.74 -6.87
CA ARG A 243 19.51 -5.30 -7.24
C ARG A 243 18.36 -4.36 -6.84
N ILE A 244 18.40 -3.80 -5.64
CA ILE A 244 17.38 -2.85 -5.18
C ILE A 244 17.44 -1.55 -5.99
N GLY A 245 18.63 -1.02 -6.27
CA GLY A 245 18.79 0.12 -7.19
C GLY A 245 18.19 -0.14 -8.58
N GLU A 246 18.44 -1.33 -9.15
CA GLU A 246 17.84 -1.73 -10.44
C GLU A 246 16.31 -1.87 -10.36
N MET A 247 15.75 -2.38 -9.26
CA MET A 247 14.29 -2.42 -9.05
C MET A 247 13.70 -1.02 -9.05
N TYR A 248 14.33 -0.09 -8.34
CA TYR A 248 13.94 1.32 -8.34
C TYR A 248 13.92 1.93 -9.75
N GLU A 249 14.99 1.79 -10.51
CA GLU A 249 15.11 2.32 -11.86
C GLU A 249 14.08 1.69 -12.82
N ARG A 250 13.97 0.35 -12.82
CA ARG A 250 13.04 -0.39 -13.70
C ARG A 250 11.58 -0.08 -13.41
N SER A 251 11.23 0.28 -12.19
CA SER A 251 9.87 0.61 -11.78
C SER A 251 9.51 2.10 -11.90
N GLU A 252 10.41 2.96 -12.35
CA GLU A 252 10.17 4.40 -12.49
C GLU A 252 8.88 4.71 -13.27
N HIS A 253 8.62 3.98 -14.35
CA HIS A 253 7.41 4.13 -15.17
C HIS A 253 6.10 3.87 -14.40
N LYS A 254 6.16 3.18 -13.25
CA LYS A 254 4.97 2.93 -12.41
C LYS A 254 4.61 4.16 -11.57
N ARG A 255 5.64 4.96 -11.20
CA ARG A 255 5.51 6.17 -10.36
C ARG A 255 5.31 7.45 -11.17
N ALA A 256 5.47 7.37 -12.49
CA ALA A 256 5.38 8.52 -13.38
C ALA A 256 4.01 8.59 -14.08
N VAL A 257 3.57 9.81 -14.34
CA VAL A 257 2.46 10.05 -15.27
C VAL A 257 2.84 9.50 -16.65
N PRO A 258 1.90 8.87 -17.41
CA PRO A 258 2.21 8.38 -18.75
C PRO A 258 2.84 9.47 -19.61
N PRO A 259 4.04 9.22 -20.21
CA PRO A 259 4.73 10.23 -20.99
C PRO A 259 3.96 10.55 -22.28
N ALA A 260 3.99 11.81 -22.66
CA ALA A 260 3.48 12.31 -23.95
C ALA A 260 4.60 13.00 -24.72
N PRO A 261 4.55 13.05 -26.08
CA PRO A 261 5.49 13.83 -26.85
C PRO A 261 5.34 15.32 -26.54
N ASN A 262 6.43 16.06 -26.62
CA ASN A 262 6.38 17.51 -26.50
C ASN A 262 5.52 18.13 -27.61
N PRO A 263 4.83 19.24 -27.35
CA PRO A 263 4.18 20.04 -28.41
C PRO A 263 5.20 20.41 -29.50
N LEU A 264 4.77 20.38 -30.78
CA LEU A 264 5.56 20.81 -31.91
C LEU A 264 5.64 22.34 -31.97
#